data_e6e9546aff3a91ec0b07b6d1fb7816fb
#
_entry.id   e6e9546aff3a91ec0b07b6d1fb7816fb
#
_cell.length_a   1.000
_cell.length_b   1.000
_cell.length_c   1.000
_cell.angle_alpha   90.00
_cell.angle_beta   90.00
_cell.angle_gamma   90.00
#
_symmetry.space_group_name_H-M   'P 1'
#
loop_
_entity.id
_entity.type
_entity.pdbx_description
1 polymer ?
#
loop_
_entity_poly.entity_id
_entity_poly.type
_entity_poly.pdbx_seq_one_letter_code
_entity_poly.pdbx_strand_id
1 'polypeptide(L)' 'MRIGEPARNHGIADADMQHAVRNAISRVEMDDDLVMMIGPSESGTLLEVGVLGYGRDDPVILHAMRLRQTFFRFLP' A
#
# COMPACT_ATOMS: atom_id res chain seq x y z
N MET A 1 10.29 4.30 -1.57
CA MET A 1 9.59 5.59 -1.51
C MET A 1 9.45 6.05 -0.07
N ARG A 2 9.13 7.30 0.13
CA ARG A 2 8.99 7.89 1.47
C ARG A 2 7.77 7.33 2.18
N ILE A 3 7.86 7.16 3.50
CA ILE A 3 6.77 6.64 4.33
C ILE A 3 6.34 7.75 5.29
N GLY A 4 5.08 8.14 5.22
CA GLY A 4 4.50 9.10 6.15
C GLY A 4 4.11 8.44 7.46
N GLU A 5 4.09 9.23 8.55
CA GLU A 5 3.79 8.71 9.88
C GLU A 5 2.47 7.94 9.97
N PRO A 6 1.37 8.39 9.33
CA PRO A 6 0.10 7.65 9.43
C PRO A 6 0.19 6.19 8.97
N ALA A 7 1.11 5.89 8.05
CA ALA A 7 1.28 4.53 7.53
C ALA A 7 1.72 3.55 8.62
N ARG A 8 2.34 4.04 9.69
CA ARG A 8 2.89 3.19 10.75
C ARG A 8 1.87 2.85 11.85
N ASN A 9 0.63 3.33 11.72
CA ASN A 9 -0.38 3.17 12.76
C ASN A 9 -0.81 1.71 13.00
N HIS A 10 -0.63 0.85 12.00
CA HIS A 10 -1.09 -0.54 12.09
C HIS A 10 0.05 -1.54 12.29
N GLY A 11 1.24 -1.05 12.61
CA GLY A 11 2.36 -1.91 12.97
C GLY A 11 2.99 -2.68 11.83
N ILE A 12 2.79 -2.26 10.58
CA ILE A 12 3.43 -2.88 9.44
C ILE A 12 4.86 -2.34 9.33
N ALA A 13 5.84 -3.24 9.18
CA ALA A 13 7.23 -2.84 9.03
C ALA A 13 7.45 -2.08 7.71
N ASP A 14 8.33 -1.08 7.74
CA ASP A 14 8.66 -0.29 6.55
C ASP A 14 9.09 -1.18 5.38
N ALA A 15 9.91 -2.19 5.63
CA ALA A 15 10.38 -3.10 4.58
C ALA A 15 9.22 -3.87 3.94
N ASP A 16 8.21 -4.22 4.71
CA ASP A 16 7.04 -4.91 4.20
C ASP A 16 6.18 -4.00 3.33
N MET A 17 6.05 -2.73 3.71
CA MET A 17 5.34 -1.74 2.89
C MET A 17 6.03 -1.58 1.54
N GLN A 18 7.35 -1.43 1.54
CA GLN A 18 8.13 -1.26 0.31
C GLN A 18 8.03 -2.50 -0.57
N HIS A 19 8.10 -3.67 0.03
CA HIS A 19 7.98 -4.95 -0.70
C HIS A 19 6.61 -5.06 -1.37
N ALA A 20 5.55 -4.72 -0.65
CA ALA A 20 4.18 -4.78 -1.16
C ALA A 20 3.99 -3.85 -2.36
N VAL A 21 4.54 -2.65 -2.31
CA VAL A 21 4.46 -1.69 -3.41
C VAL A 21 5.22 -2.21 -4.64
N ARG A 22 6.44 -2.72 -4.45
CA ARG A 22 7.25 -3.24 -5.56
C ARG A 22 6.63 -4.47 -6.21
N ASN A 23 5.86 -5.25 -5.46
CA ASN A 23 5.29 -6.52 -5.92
C ASN A 23 3.76 -6.46 -5.95
N ALA A 24 3.20 -5.27 -6.14
CA ALA A 24 1.75 -5.10 -6.14
C ALA A 24 1.10 -5.95 -7.22
N ILE A 25 0.02 -6.62 -6.85
CA ILE A 25 -0.77 -7.45 -7.76
C ILE A 25 -2.05 -6.74 -8.20
N SER A 26 -2.38 -5.64 -7.55
CA SER A 26 -3.53 -4.81 -7.93
C SER A 26 -3.30 -3.36 -7.49
N ARG A 27 -3.86 -2.43 -8.26
CA ARG A 27 -3.87 -1.01 -7.93
C ARG A 27 -5.29 -0.50 -8.10
N VAL A 28 -5.77 0.24 -7.12
CA VAL A 28 -7.11 0.83 -7.14
C VAL A 28 -6.96 2.32 -6.96
N GLU A 29 -7.36 3.07 -7.98
CA GLU A 29 -7.35 4.53 -7.87
C GLU A 29 -8.47 4.96 -6.93
N MET A 30 -8.08 5.72 -5.93
CA MET A 30 -8.99 6.32 -4.97
C MET A 30 -9.14 7.79 -5.30
N ASP A 31 -9.85 8.55 -4.47
CA ASP A 31 -9.98 9.98 -4.64
C ASP A 31 -8.71 10.70 -4.16
N ASP A 32 -8.55 11.96 -4.57
CA ASP A 32 -7.51 12.87 -4.07
C ASP A 32 -6.07 12.37 -4.29
N ASP A 33 -5.81 11.80 -5.48
CA ASP A 33 -4.47 11.40 -5.87
C ASP A 33 -3.91 10.23 -5.07
N LEU A 34 -4.77 9.47 -4.41
CA LEU A 34 -4.41 8.31 -3.62
C LEU A 34 -4.63 7.04 -4.44
N VAL A 35 -3.63 6.17 -4.46
CA VAL A 35 -3.73 4.84 -5.06
C VAL A 35 -3.57 3.80 -3.96
N MET A 36 -4.54 2.89 -3.85
CA MET A 36 -4.44 1.77 -2.95
C MET A 36 -3.79 0.61 -3.69
N MET A 37 -2.63 0.17 -3.22
CA MET A 37 -1.88 -0.92 -3.82
C MET A 37 -2.05 -2.17 -2.96
N ILE A 38 -2.34 -3.28 -3.61
CA ILE A 38 -2.45 -4.57 -2.91
C ILE A 38 -1.24 -5.39 -3.29
N GLY A 39 -0.48 -5.81 -2.31
CA GLY A 39 0.71 -6.61 -2.55
C GLY A 39 1.15 -7.36 -1.30
N PRO A 40 2.07 -8.32 -1.46
CA PRO A 40 2.52 -9.13 -0.34
C PRO A 40 3.61 -8.44 0.49
N SER A 41 3.57 -8.69 1.80
CA SER A 41 4.74 -8.45 2.66
C SER A 41 5.87 -9.40 2.25
N GLU A 42 7.04 -9.23 2.86
CA GLU A 42 8.17 -10.14 2.59
C GLU A 42 7.85 -11.59 2.92
N SER A 43 6.96 -11.83 3.88
CA SER A 43 6.53 -13.18 4.25
C SER A 43 5.30 -13.67 3.48
N GLY A 44 4.77 -12.87 2.56
CA GLY A 44 3.65 -13.27 1.73
C GLY A 44 2.27 -12.87 2.24
N THR A 45 2.17 -12.15 3.34
CA THR A 45 0.90 -11.64 3.84
C THR A 45 0.44 -10.50 2.94
N LEU A 46 -0.78 -10.57 2.42
CA LEU A 46 -1.31 -9.50 1.59
C LEU A 46 -1.58 -8.25 2.43
N LEU A 47 -1.12 -7.13 1.91
CA LEU A 47 -1.28 -5.81 2.52
C LEU A 47 -2.04 -4.89 1.57
N GLU A 48 -2.73 -3.92 2.15
CA GLU A 48 -3.20 -2.76 1.42
C GLU A 48 -2.30 -1.59 1.78
N VAL A 49 -1.75 -0.93 0.78
CA VAL A 49 -0.80 0.16 0.96
C VAL A 49 -1.29 1.36 0.15
N GLY A 50 -1.62 2.44 0.86
CA GLY A 50 -2.09 3.66 0.22
C GLY A 50 -0.93 4.58 -0.09
N VAL A 51 -0.79 4.94 -1.37
CA VAL A 51 0.29 5.79 -1.86
C VAL A 51 -0.29 7.07 -2.41
N LEU A 52 0.12 8.19 -1.83
CA LEU A 52 -0.24 9.51 -2.34
C LEU A 52 0.77 9.92 -3.40
N GLY A 53 0.29 10.38 -4.55
CA GLY A 53 1.15 10.86 -5.63
C GLY A 53 1.88 9.76 -6.38
N TYR A 54 1.31 8.57 -6.46
CA TYR A 54 1.90 7.46 -7.21
C TYR A 54 2.10 7.87 -8.67
N GLY A 55 3.31 7.66 -9.20
CA GLY A 55 3.65 8.08 -10.56
C GLY A 55 4.10 9.53 -10.67
N ARG A 56 4.15 10.26 -9.56
CA ARG A 56 4.68 11.62 -9.50
C ARG A 56 6.06 11.64 -8.90
N ASP A 57 6.63 12.84 -8.72
CA ASP A 57 8.04 13.01 -8.35
C ASP A 57 8.39 12.55 -6.93
N ASP A 58 7.44 12.63 -6.00
CA ASP A 58 7.70 12.31 -4.60
C ASP A 58 6.53 11.56 -3.98
N PRO A 59 6.31 10.30 -4.38
CA PRO A 59 5.23 9.51 -3.81
C PRO A 59 5.48 9.18 -2.34
N VAL A 60 4.40 9.14 -1.57
CA VAL A 60 4.46 8.90 -0.12
C VAL A 60 3.48 7.80 0.25
N ILE A 61 3.95 6.82 1.02
CA ILE A 61 3.05 5.82 1.62
C ILE A 61 2.38 6.48 2.83
N LEU A 62 1.06 6.57 2.81
CA LEU A 62 0.28 7.16 3.90
C LEU A 62 -0.53 6.16 4.70
N HIS A 63 -0.69 4.94 4.19
CA HIS A 63 -1.54 3.92 4.80
C HIS A 63 -0.94 2.55 4.52
N ALA A 64 -0.91 1.69 5.53
CA ALA A 64 -0.51 0.30 5.35
C ALA A 64 -1.12 -0.55 6.44
N MET A 65 -1.78 -1.63 6.04
CA MET A 65 -2.33 -2.62 6.97
C MET A 65 -2.59 -3.92 6.22
N ARG A 66 -2.92 -4.98 6.95
CA ARG A 66 -3.35 -6.22 6.32
C ARG A 66 -4.55 -5.95 5.45
N LEU A 67 -4.60 -6.60 4.29
CA LEU A 67 -5.69 -6.43 3.34
C LEU A 67 -7.03 -6.72 4.01
N ARG A 68 -7.92 -5.73 3.99
CA ARG A 68 -9.27 -5.88 4.54
C ARG A 68 -10.19 -6.50 3.50
N GLN A 69 -11.20 -7.21 3.99
CA GLN A 69 -12.16 -7.92 3.14
C GLN A 69 -12.85 -6.97 2.15
N THR A 70 -13.06 -5.72 2.53
CA THR A 70 -13.68 -4.73 1.65
C THR A 70 -12.92 -4.52 0.34
N PHE A 71 -11.63 -4.86 0.30
CA PHE A 71 -10.82 -4.74 -0.91
C PHE A 71 -10.61 -6.06 -1.65
N PHE A 72 -11.17 -7.17 -1.16
CA PHE A 72 -10.99 -8.48 -1.81
C PHE A 72 -11.49 -8.50 -3.25
N ARG A 73 -12.49 -7.70 -3.57
CA ARG A 73 -13.04 -7.61 -4.93
C ARG A 73 -12.04 -7.09 -5.95
N PHE A 74 -10.96 -6.46 -5.51
CA PHE A 74 -9.91 -5.93 -6.40
C PHE A 74 -8.76 -6.91 -6.61
N LEU A 75 -8.80 -8.08 -5.98
CA LEU A 75 -7.82 -9.14 -6.24
C LEU A 75 -8.05 -9.73 -7.62
N PRO A 76 -6.95 -10.05 -8.35
CA PRO A 76 -7.07 -10.68 -9.67
C PRO A 76 -7.65 -12.08 -9.61
#